data_0b3fc73dda57a8a59b8ab2503b43de05
#
_entry.id   0b3fc73dda57a8a59b8ab2503b43de05
#
_cell.length_a   1.000
_cell.length_b   1.000
_cell.length_c   1.000
_cell.angle_alpha   90.00
_cell.angle_beta   90.00
_cell.angle_gamma   90.00
#
_symmetry.space_group_name_H-M   'P 1'
#
loop_
_entity.id
_entity.type
_entity.pdbx_description
1 polymer ?
#
loop_
_entity_poly.entity_id
_entity_poly.type
_entity_poly.pdbx_seq_one_letter_code
_entity_poly.pdbx_strand_id
1 'polypeptide(L)'
;PVHDGRFPVVLTYGPYAKGLSFQEGNPGAWKHLTENNPEVLEGSSNLYQSWELVDPEKWVPDGYAIVRVDSRGTGRSPGYVDPWSPRETQDLFECVQWCGVQDWSNGKVGLNGISYYAMNAWQVASLKPSHLSAICVWEGASDYYREASYHGGIMSGFLANWFPRAVHRSQHGCGERGFRSPVTG
;
A
#
# COMPACT_ATOMS: atom_id res chain seq x y z
N PRO A 1 13.81 16.04 -2.89
CA PRO A 1 13.53 15.65 -4.28
C PRO A 1 14.84 15.59 -5.07
N VAL A 2 14.96 14.58 -5.92
CA VAL A 2 16.13 14.35 -6.77
C VAL A 2 16.10 15.32 -7.99
N HIS A 3 14.94 15.93 -8.25
CA HIS A 3 14.70 16.81 -9.38
C HIS A 3 13.85 18.01 -8.99
N ASP A 4 14.09 19.15 -9.61
CA ASP A 4 13.21 20.31 -9.59
C ASP A 4 12.10 20.10 -10.62
N GLY A 5 10.83 20.13 -10.18
CA GLY A 5 9.69 19.98 -11.08
C GLY A 5 8.44 19.39 -10.42
N ARG A 6 7.45 19.14 -11.25
CA ARG A 6 6.19 18.49 -10.86
C ARG A 6 6.09 17.11 -11.50
N PHE A 7 5.80 16.11 -10.69
CA PHE A 7 5.86 14.71 -11.08
C PHE A 7 4.52 14.02 -10.98
N PRO A 8 4.23 13.03 -11.83
CA PRO A 8 3.14 12.11 -11.59
C PRO A 8 3.41 11.31 -10.31
N VAL A 9 2.36 11.03 -9.58
CA VAL A 9 2.42 10.34 -8.29
C VAL A 9 2.05 8.87 -8.46
N VAL A 10 2.84 7.97 -7.90
CA VAL A 10 2.42 6.59 -7.65
C VAL A 10 2.12 6.45 -6.17
N LEU A 11 0.85 6.23 -5.85
CA LEU A 11 0.35 6.10 -4.50
C LEU A 11 0.00 4.64 -4.19
N THR A 12 0.44 4.15 -3.03
CA THR A 12 -0.03 2.90 -2.45
C THR A 12 -0.57 3.15 -1.04
N TYR A 13 -1.76 2.62 -0.77
CA TYR A 13 -2.49 2.80 0.47
C TYR A 13 -2.98 1.44 1.01
N GLY A 14 -2.81 1.18 2.30
CA GLY A 14 -3.32 -0.02 2.96
C GLY A 14 -2.53 -0.40 4.23
N PRO A 15 -2.78 -1.59 4.83
CA PRO A 15 -2.40 -1.85 6.22
C PRO A 15 -0.93 -2.25 6.35
N TYR A 16 -0.24 -2.88 5.79
CA TYR A 16 1.01 -3.65 6.01
C TYR A 16 2.24 -2.88 6.53
N ALA A 17 2.05 -1.74 7.23
CA ALA A 17 3.14 -1.01 7.89
C ALA A 17 4.32 -0.67 6.96
N LYS A 18 4.06 0.21 6.00
CA LYS A 18 4.99 0.58 4.90
C LYS A 18 6.26 1.31 5.34
N GLY A 19 6.42 1.56 6.63
CA GLY A 19 7.62 2.15 7.20
C GLY A 19 8.78 1.16 7.41
N LEU A 20 8.54 -0.14 7.26
CA LEU A 20 9.58 -1.17 7.35
C LEU A 20 10.09 -1.53 5.95
N SER A 21 11.39 -1.83 5.87
CA SER A 21 11.95 -2.49 4.68
C SER A 21 11.36 -3.89 4.52
N PHE A 22 11.46 -4.47 3.33
CA PHE A 22 10.95 -5.82 3.09
C PHE A 22 11.63 -6.84 4.00
N GLN A 23 12.95 -6.71 4.17
CA GLN A 23 13.77 -7.57 5.02
C GLN A 23 13.31 -7.55 6.49
N GLU A 24 12.93 -6.38 6.99
CA GLU A 24 12.50 -6.20 8.38
C GLU A 24 11.03 -6.60 8.58
N GLY A 25 10.16 -6.23 7.65
CA GLY A 25 8.72 -6.47 7.72
C GLY A 25 8.34 -7.93 7.49
N ASN A 26 8.99 -8.58 6.51
CA ASN A 26 8.68 -9.94 6.08
C ASN A 26 9.94 -10.76 5.82
N PRO A 27 10.79 -11.02 6.84
CA PRO A 27 12.11 -11.63 6.66
C PRO A 27 12.06 -13.02 6.00
N GLY A 28 11.05 -13.82 6.29
CA GLY A 28 10.87 -15.14 5.67
C GLY A 28 10.56 -15.06 4.18
N ALA A 29 9.68 -14.16 3.78
CA ALA A 29 9.34 -13.94 2.38
C ALA A 29 10.52 -13.32 1.62
N TRP A 30 11.24 -12.39 2.25
CA TRP A 30 12.45 -11.80 1.68
C TRP A 30 13.52 -12.89 1.40
N LYS A 31 13.81 -13.72 2.38
CA LYS A 31 14.75 -14.83 2.22
C LYS A 31 14.33 -15.74 1.06
N HIS A 32 13.06 -16.16 1.03
CA HIS A 32 12.56 -17.03 -0.04
C HIS A 32 12.69 -16.36 -1.42
N LEU A 33 12.36 -15.07 -1.52
CA LEU A 33 12.45 -14.31 -2.77
C LEU A 33 13.91 -14.26 -3.28
N THR A 34 14.85 -13.87 -2.44
CA THR A 34 16.25 -13.69 -2.83
C THR A 34 17.00 -14.99 -3.10
N GLU A 35 16.60 -16.09 -2.45
CA GLU A 35 17.17 -17.43 -2.73
C GLU A 35 16.69 -18.02 -4.06
N ASN A 36 15.46 -17.73 -4.47
CA ASN A 36 14.86 -18.29 -5.68
C ASN A 36 14.92 -17.35 -6.89
N ASN A 37 15.06 -16.05 -6.67
CA ASN A 37 15.07 -15.01 -7.70
C ASN A 37 16.16 -13.97 -7.36
N PRO A 38 17.45 -14.31 -7.41
CA PRO A 38 18.54 -13.43 -6.98
C PRO A 38 18.63 -12.12 -7.78
N GLU A 39 18.08 -12.10 -9.00
CA GLU A 39 18.01 -10.91 -9.83
C GLU A 39 17.22 -9.74 -9.20
N VAL A 40 16.39 -9.99 -8.19
CA VAL A 40 15.68 -8.91 -7.47
C VAL A 40 16.62 -8.00 -6.69
N LEU A 41 17.84 -8.48 -6.42
CA LEU A 41 18.89 -7.69 -5.76
C LEU A 41 19.60 -6.73 -6.72
N GLU A 42 19.39 -6.88 -8.02
CA GLU A 42 20.06 -6.06 -9.02
C GLU A 42 19.39 -4.70 -9.21
N GLY A 43 20.20 -3.65 -9.35
CA GLY A 43 19.73 -2.30 -9.68
C GLY A 43 18.97 -1.57 -8.57
N SER A 44 19.08 -2.04 -7.32
CA SER A 44 18.53 -1.40 -6.13
C SER A 44 19.38 -1.73 -4.90
N SER A 45 19.45 -0.83 -3.93
CA SER A 45 20.01 -1.15 -2.61
C SER A 45 19.08 -2.01 -1.76
N ASN A 46 17.81 -2.09 -2.14
CA ASN A 46 16.71 -2.73 -1.42
C ASN A 46 16.44 -2.17 -0.01
N LEU A 47 17.03 -1.02 0.33
CA LEU A 47 16.80 -0.35 1.63
C LEU A 47 15.42 0.27 1.75
N TYR A 48 14.86 0.70 0.62
CA TYR A 48 13.57 1.40 0.56
C TYR A 48 12.44 0.53 0.01
N GLN A 49 12.73 -0.67 -0.45
CA GLN A 49 11.71 -1.62 -0.87
C GLN A 49 10.91 -2.11 0.33
N SER A 50 9.61 -2.30 0.16
CA SER A 50 8.71 -2.83 1.18
C SER A 50 7.72 -3.81 0.55
N TRP A 51 7.00 -4.56 1.37
CA TRP A 51 6.06 -5.60 0.95
C TRP A 51 4.99 -5.05 -0.02
N GLU A 52 4.88 -5.69 -1.20
CA GLU A 52 3.88 -5.34 -2.24
C GLU A 52 3.92 -3.89 -2.73
N LEU A 53 5.06 -3.22 -2.64
CA LEU A 53 5.22 -1.83 -3.06
C LEU A 53 6.21 -1.70 -4.23
N VAL A 54 6.06 -0.62 -4.99
CA VAL A 54 7.06 -0.24 -5.97
C VAL A 54 8.37 0.15 -5.29
N ASP A 55 9.49 -0.21 -5.90
CA ASP A 55 10.81 0.19 -5.43
C ASP A 55 11.09 1.64 -5.83
N PRO A 56 11.22 2.58 -4.87
CA PRO A 56 11.45 3.97 -5.20
C PRO A 56 12.81 4.21 -5.88
N GLU A 57 13.81 3.36 -5.65
CA GLU A 57 15.12 3.50 -6.32
C GLU A 57 15.05 3.25 -7.83
N LYS A 58 14.02 2.52 -8.28
CA LYS A 58 13.76 2.30 -9.71
C LYS A 58 12.80 3.36 -10.30
N TRP A 59 11.78 3.78 -9.56
CA TRP A 59 10.74 4.66 -10.09
C TRP A 59 11.03 6.15 -9.96
N VAL A 60 11.75 6.57 -8.90
CA VAL A 60 12.06 8.00 -8.71
C VAL A 60 13.01 8.54 -9.79
N PRO A 61 14.06 7.81 -10.22
CA PRO A 61 14.90 8.26 -11.34
C PRO A 61 14.13 8.42 -12.66
N ASP A 62 13.04 7.64 -12.86
CA ASP A 62 12.19 7.72 -14.04
C ASP A 62 11.15 8.86 -13.96
N GLY A 63 11.26 9.74 -12.96
CA GLY A 63 10.46 10.95 -12.83
C GLY A 63 9.10 10.75 -12.17
N TYR A 64 8.98 9.80 -11.23
CA TYR A 64 7.78 9.60 -10.41
C TYR A 64 7.99 10.03 -8.97
N ALA A 65 6.97 10.61 -8.36
CA ALA A 65 6.91 10.76 -6.90
C ALA A 65 6.22 9.53 -6.29
N ILE A 66 6.87 8.90 -5.33
CA ILE A 66 6.32 7.70 -4.66
C ILE A 66 5.74 8.09 -3.31
N VAL A 67 4.46 7.82 -3.12
CA VAL A 67 3.75 8.08 -1.86
C VAL A 67 3.23 6.77 -1.28
N ARG A 68 3.54 6.54 0.00
CA ARG A 68 3.15 5.35 0.74
C ARG A 68 2.36 5.76 1.97
N VAL A 69 1.13 5.27 2.07
CA VAL A 69 0.23 5.63 3.17
C VAL A 69 -0.20 4.36 3.90
N ASP A 70 0.09 4.29 5.19
CA ASP A 70 -0.52 3.30 6.06
C ASP A 70 -1.99 3.66 6.30
N SER A 71 -2.90 2.71 6.12
CA SER A 71 -4.31 2.93 6.40
C SER A 71 -4.54 3.24 7.87
N ARG A 72 -5.65 3.89 8.16
CA ARG A 72 -6.07 4.26 9.52
C ARG A 72 -5.92 3.09 10.49
N GLY A 73 -5.27 3.34 11.63
CA GLY A 73 -5.05 2.35 12.69
C GLY A 73 -3.93 1.35 12.42
N THR A 74 -3.14 1.56 11.35
CA THR A 74 -2.02 0.67 11.03
C THR A 74 -0.71 1.44 10.89
N GLY A 75 0.41 0.75 11.09
CA GLY A 75 1.73 1.30 10.90
C GLY A 75 1.96 2.61 11.64
N ARG A 76 2.06 3.70 10.89
CA ARG A 76 2.27 5.06 11.42
C ARG A 76 0.98 5.88 11.50
N SER A 77 -0.13 5.37 11.01
CA SER A 77 -1.41 6.09 10.98
C SER A 77 -2.23 5.81 12.22
N PRO A 78 -2.69 6.84 12.95
CA PRO A 78 -3.50 6.67 14.15
C PRO A 78 -4.92 6.19 13.80
N GLY A 79 -5.65 5.75 14.82
CA GLY A 79 -7.05 5.37 14.74
C GLY A 79 -7.27 3.86 14.82
N TYR A 80 -8.42 3.42 14.32
CA TYR A 80 -8.81 2.01 14.31
C TYR A 80 -8.86 1.48 12.89
N VAL A 81 -8.34 0.27 12.71
CA VAL A 81 -8.40 -0.43 11.44
C VAL A 81 -9.83 -0.89 11.15
N ASP A 82 -10.31 -0.59 9.95
CA ASP A 82 -11.62 -1.01 9.46
C ASP A 82 -11.50 -1.41 7.98
N PRO A 83 -11.01 -2.64 7.71
CA PRO A 83 -10.64 -3.09 6.37
C PRO A 83 -11.80 -3.02 5.37
N TRP A 84 -11.51 -2.47 4.19
CA TRP A 84 -12.44 -2.35 3.05
C TRP A 84 -13.76 -1.66 3.38
N SER A 85 -13.80 -0.90 4.46
CA SER A 85 -14.97 -0.12 4.83
C SER A 85 -15.14 1.11 3.91
N PRO A 86 -16.37 1.68 3.87
CA PRO A 86 -16.58 2.97 3.21
C PRO A 86 -15.67 4.08 3.78
N ARG A 87 -15.32 3.98 5.06
CA ARG A 87 -14.40 4.93 5.69
C ARG A 87 -12.98 4.80 5.15
N GLU A 88 -12.47 3.60 5.01
CA GLU A 88 -11.14 3.37 4.43
C GLU A 88 -11.09 3.85 2.97
N THR A 89 -12.15 3.59 2.20
CA THR A 89 -12.28 4.08 0.82
C THR A 89 -12.29 5.62 0.76
N GLN A 90 -12.96 6.29 1.70
CA GLN A 90 -12.96 7.73 1.81
C GLN A 90 -11.58 8.29 2.19
N ASP A 91 -10.89 7.65 3.13
CA ASP A 91 -9.53 8.03 3.52
C ASP A 91 -8.56 7.94 2.30
N LEU A 92 -8.68 6.90 1.49
CA LEU A 92 -7.88 6.79 0.26
C LEU A 92 -8.28 7.84 -0.78
N PHE A 93 -9.58 8.16 -0.92
CA PHE A 93 -10.03 9.26 -1.78
C PHE A 93 -9.34 10.57 -1.38
N GLU A 94 -9.33 10.89 -0.09
CA GLU A 94 -8.68 12.09 0.44
C GLU A 94 -7.16 12.09 0.18
N CYS A 95 -6.50 10.92 0.31
CA CYS A 95 -5.08 10.78 -0.03
C CYS A 95 -4.81 11.06 -1.52
N VAL A 96 -5.65 10.57 -2.43
CA VAL A 96 -5.52 10.86 -3.86
C VAL A 96 -5.65 12.36 -4.14
N GLN A 97 -6.67 13.00 -3.55
CA GLN A 97 -6.88 14.44 -3.71
C GLN A 97 -5.72 15.25 -3.12
N TRP A 98 -5.24 14.87 -1.93
CA TRP A 98 -4.09 15.52 -1.30
C TRP A 98 -2.83 15.41 -2.15
N CYS A 99 -2.53 14.23 -2.69
CA CYS A 99 -1.38 14.05 -3.57
C CYS A 99 -1.45 14.92 -4.83
N GLY A 100 -2.65 15.08 -5.38
CA GLY A 100 -2.85 15.83 -6.62
C GLY A 100 -2.60 17.34 -6.49
N VAL A 101 -2.74 17.92 -5.30
CA VAL A 101 -2.60 19.37 -5.07
C VAL A 101 -1.27 19.79 -4.48
N GLN A 102 -0.34 18.86 -4.26
CA GLN A 102 0.98 19.21 -3.72
C GLN A 102 1.83 19.95 -4.76
N ASP A 103 2.71 20.84 -4.29
CA ASP A 103 3.57 21.65 -5.17
C ASP A 103 4.49 20.82 -6.07
N TRP A 104 4.90 19.66 -5.59
CA TRP A 104 5.73 18.68 -6.33
C TRP A 104 4.92 17.76 -7.25
N SER A 105 3.60 17.80 -7.22
CA SER A 105 2.73 16.96 -8.03
C SER A 105 2.32 17.68 -9.33
N ASN A 106 2.23 16.95 -10.44
CA ASN A 106 1.66 17.43 -11.68
C ASN A 106 0.13 17.27 -11.77
N GLY A 107 -0.51 16.88 -10.66
CA GLY A 107 -1.95 16.68 -10.56
C GLY A 107 -2.43 15.30 -10.98
N LYS A 108 -1.56 14.41 -11.43
CA LYS A 108 -1.90 13.05 -11.86
C LYS A 108 -1.45 12.04 -10.84
N VAL A 109 -2.38 11.28 -10.29
CA VAL A 109 -2.14 10.22 -9.30
C VAL A 109 -2.51 8.88 -9.91
N GLY A 110 -1.55 7.96 -9.94
CA GLY A 110 -1.76 6.55 -10.25
C GLY A 110 -1.76 5.74 -8.96
N LEU A 111 -2.67 4.78 -8.84
CA LEU A 111 -2.62 3.77 -7.77
C LEU A 111 -1.93 2.53 -8.29
N ASN A 112 -0.98 2.01 -7.51
CA ASN A 112 -0.39 0.70 -7.75
C ASN A 112 -0.60 -0.17 -6.52
N GLY A 113 -1.15 -1.35 -6.71
CA GLY A 113 -1.45 -2.24 -5.61
C GLY A 113 -1.56 -3.70 -6.00
N ILE A 114 -1.10 -4.54 -5.09
CA ILE A 114 -1.24 -5.99 -5.14
C ILE A 114 -2.24 -6.37 -4.04
N SER A 115 -3.13 -7.34 -4.31
CA SER A 115 -4.03 -7.92 -3.32
C SER A 115 -4.91 -6.87 -2.61
N TYR A 116 -4.70 -6.63 -1.33
CA TYR A 116 -5.43 -5.63 -0.54
C TYR A 116 -5.39 -4.24 -1.18
N TYR A 117 -4.22 -3.81 -1.61
CA TYR A 117 -4.04 -2.50 -2.24
C TYR A 117 -4.76 -2.40 -3.58
N ALA A 118 -4.83 -3.51 -4.32
CA ALA A 118 -5.58 -3.59 -5.57
C ALA A 118 -7.10 -3.48 -5.35
N MET A 119 -7.63 -4.14 -4.31
CA MET A 119 -9.03 -4.02 -3.92
C MET A 119 -9.41 -2.60 -3.55
N ASN A 120 -8.57 -1.93 -2.75
CA ASN A 120 -8.75 -0.51 -2.40
C ASN A 120 -8.74 0.40 -3.64
N ALA A 121 -7.88 0.10 -4.62
CA ALA A 121 -7.84 0.87 -5.87
C ALA A 121 -9.15 0.77 -6.66
N TRP A 122 -9.75 -0.42 -6.76
CA TRP A 122 -11.07 -0.58 -7.37
C TRP A 122 -12.16 0.19 -6.63
N GLN A 123 -12.19 0.10 -5.31
CA GLN A 123 -13.21 0.77 -4.49
C GLN A 123 -13.13 2.29 -4.65
N VAL A 124 -11.95 2.89 -4.53
CA VAL A 124 -11.80 4.34 -4.63
C VAL A 124 -12.02 4.84 -6.05
N ALA A 125 -11.67 4.08 -7.08
CA ALA A 125 -11.93 4.44 -8.46
C ALA A 125 -13.43 4.62 -8.75
N SER A 126 -14.30 3.87 -8.04
CA SER A 126 -15.76 4.03 -8.15
C SER A 126 -16.24 5.42 -7.70
N LEU A 127 -15.50 6.07 -6.78
CA LEU A 127 -15.79 7.43 -6.31
C LEU A 127 -15.28 8.53 -7.25
N LYS A 128 -14.54 8.16 -8.30
CA LYS A 128 -14.01 9.05 -9.35
C LYS A 128 -13.23 10.26 -8.79
N PRO A 129 -12.18 10.08 -7.97
CA PRO A 129 -11.39 11.21 -7.50
C PRO A 129 -10.82 11.98 -8.69
N SER A 130 -10.90 13.32 -8.66
CA SER A 130 -10.54 14.17 -9.82
C SER A 130 -9.05 14.07 -10.23
N HIS A 131 -8.19 13.74 -9.28
CA HIS A 131 -6.76 13.56 -9.51
C HIS A 131 -6.35 12.12 -9.86
N LEU A 132 -7.28 11.14 -9.76
CA LEU A 132 -6.99 9.76 -10.12
C LEU A 132 -6.89 9.62 -11.64
N SER A 133 -5.73 9.24 -12.14
CA SER A 133 -5.44 9.12 -13.58
C SER A 133 -5.36 7.67 -14.05
N ALA A 134 -4.95 6.75 -13.19
CA ALA A 134 -4.80 5.33 -13.51
C ALA A 134 -4.84 4.47 -12.25
N ILE A 135 -5.25 3.22 -12.42
CA ILE A 135 -5.07 2.16 -11.41
C ILE A 135 -4.32 1.00 -12.05
N CYS A 136 -3.29 0.51 -11.37
CA CYS A 136 -2.56 -0.70 -11.71
C CYS A 136 -2.85 -1.73 -10.64
N VAL A 137 -3.71 -2.68 -10.96
CA VAL A 137 -4.27 -3.64 -10.00
C VAL A 137 -3.76 -5.05 -10.29
N TRP A 138 -3.08 -5.63 -9.31
CA TRP A 138 -2.51 -6.96 -9.37
C TRP A 138 -3.22 -7.86 -8.35
N GLU A 139 -3.78 -8.97 -8.81
CA GLU A 139 -4.44 -9.96 -7.94
C GLU A 139 -5.49 -9.32 -7.00
N GLY A 140 -6.25 -8.35 -7.50
CA GLY A 140 -7.32 -7.69 -6.76
C GLY A 140 -8.67 -8.36 -6.94
N ALA A 141 -9.67 -7.80 -6.26
CA ALA A 141 -11.07 -8.17 -6.39
C ALA A 141 -11.93 -6.91 -6.56
N SER A 142 -12.88 -6.95 -7.49
CA SER A 142 -13.84 -5.87 -7.71
C SER A 142 -15.12 -6.04 -6.88
N ASP A 143 -15.50 -7.26 -6.60
CA ASP A 143 -16.57 -7.65 -5.68
C ASP A 143 -15.97 -8.49 -4.55
N TYR A 144 -15.64 -7.81 -3.45
CA TYR A 144 -15.00 -8.46 -2.32
C TYR A 144 -15.81 -9.60 -1.71
N TYR A 145 -17.13 -9.48 -1.67
CA TYR A 145 -17.99 -10.52 -1.13
C TYR A 145 -17.93 -11.80 -1.97
N ARG A 146 -18.12 -11.70 -3.30
CA ARG A 146 -18.18 -12.87 -4.18
C ARG A 146 -16.81 -13.42 -4.55
N GLU A 147 -15.81 -12.55 -4.66
CA GLU A 147 -14.50 -12.94 -5.17
C GLU A 147 -13.50 -13.29 -4.07
N ALA A 148 -13.64 -12.75 -2.85
CA ALA A 148 -12.72 -13.01 -1.76
C ALA A 148 -13.35 -13.71 -0.56
N SER A 149 -14.60 -13.39 -0.20
CA SER A 149 -15.22 -13.88 1.05
C SER A 149 -16.05 -15.14 0.85
N TYR A 150 -16.89 -15.18 -0.19
CA TYR A 150 -17.87 -16.26 -0.41
C TYR A 150 -17.89 -16.70 -1.87
N HIS A 151 -16.92 -17.50 -2.27
CA HIS A 151 -16.85 -18.07 -3.62
C HIS A 151 -18.03 -19.03 -3.83
N GLY A 152 -18.96 -18.68 -4.72
CA GLY A 152 -20.15 -19.47 -4.97
C GLY A 152 -21.05 -19.69 -3.73
N GLY A 153 -21.03 -18.77 -2.78
CA GLY A 153 -21.74 -18.86 -1.51
C GLY A 153 -21.02 -19.64 -0.41
N ILE A 154 -19.83 -20.16 -0.68
CA ILE A 154 -19.02 -20.90 0.30
C ILE A 154 -17.99 -19.95 0.91
N MET A 155 -17.98 -19.85 2.24
CA MET A 155 -17.05 -19.00 2.97
C MET A 155 -15.58 -19.39 2.72
N SER A 156 -14.77 -18.43 2.34
CA SER A 156 -13.33 -18.62 2.15
C SER A 156 -12.61 -18.80 3.48
N GLY A 157 -11.85 -19.89 3.61
CA GLY A 157 -10.98 -20.11 4.77
C GLY A 157 -9.76 -19.19 4.81
N PHE A 158 -9.43 -18.53 3.70
CA PHE A 158 -8.29 -17.62 3.62
C PHE A 158 -8.40 -16.46 4.64
N LEU A 159 -9.54 -15.79 4.68
CA LEU A 159 -9.75 -14.61 5.54
C LEU A 159 -9.59 -14.91 7.04
N ALA A 160 -10.08 -16.07 7.48
CA ALA A 160 -9.96 -16.48 8.87
C ALA A 160 -8.51 -16.65 9.32
N ASN A 161 -7.63 -17.03 8.39
CA ASN A 161 -6.19 -17.17 8.64
C ASN A 161 -5.41 -15.89 8.39
N TRP A 162 -5.80 -15.12 7.36
CA TRP A 162 -5.08 -13.91 6.95
C TRP A 162 -5.30 -12.75 7.92
N PHE A 163 -6.53 -12.49 8.36
CA PHE A 163 -6.87 -11.33 9.18
C PHE A 163 -6.06 -11.24 10.48
N PRO A 164 -5.95 -12.30 11.30
CA PRO A 164 -5.13 -12.26 12.50
C PRO A 164 -3.63 -12.05 12.22
N ARG A 165 -3.14 -12.58 11.12
CA ARG A 165 -1.70 -12.53 10.80
C ARG A 165 -1.27 -11.23 10.13
N ALA A 166 -2.08 -10.71 9.24
CA ALA A 166 -1.73 -9.56 8.42
C ALA A 166 -2.26 -8.25 9.00
N VAL A 167 -3.53 -8.20 9.38
CA VAL A 167 -4.20 -6.97 9.84
C VAL A 167 -3.94 -6.71 11.32
N HIS A 168 -4.20 -7.69 12.18
CA HIS A 168 -3.97 -7.55 13.62
C HIS A 168 -2.53 -7.20 13.98
N ARG A 169 -1.56 -7.74 13.25
CA ARG A 169 -0.14 -7.44 13.50
C ARG A 169 0.22 -6.00 13.18
N SER A 170 -0.44 -5.39 12.22
CA SER A 170 -0.19 -4.00 11.83
C SER A 170 -1.06 -3.00 12.60
N GLN A 171 -2.15 -3.44 13.23
CA GLN A 171 -3.08 -2.58 13.98
C GLN A 171 -2.43 -1.84 15.15
N HIS A 172 -1.46 -2.45 15.81
CA HIS A 172 -0.75 -1.85 16.94
C HIS A 172 0.65 -1.37 16.56
N GLY A 173 0.88 -1.12 15.27
CA GLY A 173 2.18 -0.76 14.72
C GLY A 173 3.15 -1.94 14.68
N CYS A 174 4.43 -1.63 14.49
CA CYS A 174 5.49 -2.63 14.37
C CYS A 174 6.28 -2.84 15.68
N GLY A 175 5.74 -2.36 16.81
CA GLY A 175 6.42 -2.39 18.09
C GLY A 175 7.75 -1.63 18.06
N GLU A 176 8.78 -2.19 18.69
CA GLU A 176 10.11 -1.57 18.73
C GLU A 176 10.80 -1.46 17.36
N ARG A 177 10.36 -2.24 16.38
CA ARG A 177 10.89 -2.23 15.00
C ARG A 177 10.30 -1.11 14.14
N GLY A 178 9.21 -0.51 14.58
CA GLY A 178 8.49 0.52 13.84
C GLY A 178 8.86 1.92 14.29
N PHE A 179 8.60 2.88 13.42
CA PHE A 179 8.65 4.29 13.79
C PHE A 179 7.52 4.57 14.79
N ARG A 180 7.86 5.16 15.92
CA ARG A 180 6.85 5.63 16.88
C ARG A 180 6.37 7.01 16.44
N SER A 181 5.06 7.16 16.31
CA SER A 181 4.46 8.46 16.07
C SER A 181 4.73 9.37 17.27
N PRO A 182 5.20 10.61 17.07
CA PRO A 182 5.32 11.55 18.18
C PRO A 182 3.97 11.98 18.76
N VAL A 183 2.87 11.65 18.07
CA VAL A 183 1.50 12.01 18.47
C VAL A 183 0.76 10.86 19.15
N THR A 184 1.02 9.61 18.72
CA THR A 184 0.25 8.44 19.19
C THR A 184 1.10 7.36 19.87
N GLY A 185 2.40 7.51 19.92
CA GLY A 185 3.33 6.55 20.51
C GLY A 185 3.80 5.43 19.58
#